data_bb4167454da284c10eb6787715ade8ec
#
_entry.id   bb4167454da284c10eb6787715ade8ec
#
_cell.length_a   1.000
_cell.length_b   1.000
_cell.length_c   1.000
_cell.angle_alpha   90.00
_cell.angle_beta   90.00
_cell.angle_gamma   90.00
#
_symmetry.space_group_name_H-M   'P 1'
#
loop_
_entity.id
_entity.type
_entity.pdbx_description
1 polymer ?
#
loop_
_entity_poly.entity_id
_entity_poly.type
_entity_poly.pdbx_seq_one_letter_code
_entity_poly.pdbx_strand_id
1 'polypeptide(L)'
;YGLGLYYEAKKIYIASMEQNKQNDCEFLNSLCEDYGLYIKVYYGKIIIYDIDTYESKKAVATYHITDFDSWSYNTTLTGTYTGATIKYTKGDNDEELTLTVGSGSRILNINEKVDGLADAQVKACARVNKENRSAVTMSASIKANFKIVAGVCIQVKGAYNLNGKYFIDKVTHNIEAEGAYTMDLEMHKVQTKIKQVTNSSSIKPTKTAAKSSGSGAAPAGDALAVGDKVIVNGPAYYAGNGGRSNNCSNMTMYITEILGGSYKYQYGVAKRKGGTRYGWCAKGSLKKA
;
A
#
# COMPACT_ATOMS: atom_id res chain seq x y z
N TYR A 1 26.72 -19.97 -10.84
CA TYR A 1 27.45 -19.62 -9.61
C TYR A 1 27.69 -20.79 -8.65
N GLY A 2 27.14 -21.99 -8.93
CA GLY A 2 27.35 -23.19 -8.11
C GLY A 2 26.73 -23.14 -6.70
N LEU A 3 25.81 -22.20 -6.45
CA LEU A 3 25.10 -22.04 -5.19
C LEU A 3 23.77 -22.82 -5.20
N GLY A 4 23.45 -23.51 -4.11
CA GLY A 4 22.13 -24.10 -3.92
C GLY A 4 21.06 -23.03 -3.68
N LEU A 5 19.79 -23.30 -4.04
CA LEU A 5 18.65 -22.44 -3.72
C LEU A 5 17.78 -23.08 -2.63
N TYR A 6 17.48 -22.30 -1.57
CA TYR A 6 16.47 -22.62 -0.59
C TYR A 6 15.39 -21.54 -0.61
N TYR A 7 14.14 -21.90 -0.92
CA TYR A 7 13.03 -20.97 -1.07
C TYR A 7 11.94 -21.29 -0.06
N GLU A 8 11.71 -20.38 0.90
CA GLU A 8 10.74 -20.52 1.98
C GLU A 8 9.73 -19.35 1.94
N ALA A 9 8.93 -19.30 0.87
CA ALA A 9 7.89 -18.29 0.68
C ALA A 9 6.76 -18.83 -0.20
N LYS A 10 5.68 -18.09 -0.32
CA LYS A 10 4.62 -18.39 -1.30
C LYS A 10 5.17 -18.25 -2.71
N LYS A 11 4.78 -19.14 -3.60
CA LYS A 11 5.11 -19.02 -5.02
C LYS A 11 4.52 -17.74 -5.59
N ILE A 12 5.35 -16.94 -6.22
CA ILE A 12 4.99 -15.73 -6.93
C ILE A 12 5.21 -16.01 -8.41
N TYR A 13 4.22 -15.73 -9.23
CA TYR A 13 4.34 -15.85 -10.67
C TYR A 13 4.58 -14.47 -11.27
N ILE A 14 5.66 -14.33 -12.02
CA ILE A 14 6.03 -13.12 -12.74
C ILE A 14 6.07 -13.47 -14.21
N ALA A 15 5.21 -12.81 -15.01
CA ALA A 15 5.06 -13.14 -16.43
C ALA A 15 6.31 -12.78 -17.25
N SER A 16 6.88 -11.61 -16.99
CA SER A 16 8.11 -11.14 -17.63
C SER A 16 8.81 -10.12 -16.75
N MET A 17 10.11 -10.06 -16.81
CA MET A 17 10.90 -9.09 -16.10
C MET A 17 12.20 -8.82 -16.84
N GLU A 18 12.67 -7.59 -16.85
CA GLU A 18 13.91 -7.17 -17.48
C GLU A 18 14.93 -6.75 -16.43
N GLN A 19 16.12 -7.32 -16.51
CA GLN A 19 17.27 -6.85 -15.75
C GLN A 19 17.94 -5.71 -16.54
N ASN A 20 17.88 -4.49 -16.00
CA ASN A 20 18.38 -3.32 -16.71
C ASN A 20 19.50 -2.65 -15.89
N LYS A 21 20.73 -2.69 -16.42
CA LYS A 21 21.93 -2.04 -15.85
C LYS A 21 22.24 -2.37 -14.37
N GLN A 22 21.85 -3.53 -13.91
CA GLN A 22 22.11 -4.04 -12.55
C GLN A 22 22.88 -5.34 -12.61
N ASN A 23 23.66 -5.66 -11.58
CA ASN A 23 24.21 -7.00 -11.44
C ASN A 23 23.16 -7.99 -10.92
N ASP A 24 23.39 -9.28 -11.05
CA ASP A 24 22.44 -10.34 -10.70
C ASP A 24 22.01 -10.27 -9.24
N CYS A 25 22.93 -9.95 -8.33
CA CYS A 25 22.62 -9.85 -6.91
C CYS A 25 21.73 -8.66 -6.59
N GLU A 26 22.01 -7.50 -7.18
CA GLU A 26 21.19 -6.29 -7.03
C GLU A 26 19.79 -6.51 -7.60
N PHE A 27 19.71 -7.09 -8.80
CA PHE A 27 18.44 -7.41 -9.45
C PHE A 27 17.59 -8.36 -8.58
N LEU A 28 18.20 -9.47 -8.14
CA LEU A 28 17.49 -10.46 -7.33
C LEU A 28 17.08 -9.89 -5.96
N ASN A 29 17.92 -9.06 -5.35
CA ASN A 29 17.60 -8.40 -4.08
C ASN A 29 16.42 -7.42 -4.23
N SER A 30 16.45 -6.55 -5.26
CA SER A 30 15.38 -5.60 -5.55
C SER A 30 14.07 -6.34 -5.81
N LEU A 31 14.12 -7.40 -6.60
CA LEU A 31 12.96 -8.24 -6.90
C LEU A 31 12.37 -8.88 -5.63
N CYS A 32 13.20 -9.42 -4.76
CA CYS A 32 12.76 -9.97 -3.49
C CYS A 32 12.09 -8.91 -2.62
N GLU A 33 12.70 -7.74 -2.52
CA GLU A 33 12.17 -6.63 -1.71
C GLU A 33 10.80 -6.14 -2.17
N ASP A 34 10.58 -6.05 -3.50
CA ASP A 34 9.30 -5.64 -4.08
C ASP A 34 8.15 -6.55 -3.69
N TYR A 35 8.43 -7.82 -3.45
CA TYR A 35 7.46 -8.83 -3.04
C TYR A 35 7.48 -9.16 -1.54
N GLY A 36 8.19 -8.36 -0.73
CA GLY A 36 8.31 -8.58 0.72
C GLY A 36 9.12 -9.80 1.10
N LEU A 37 9.97 -10.25 0.19
CA LEU A 37 10.91 -11.34 0.41
C LEU A 37 12.28 -10.79 0.79
N TYR A 38 13.03 -11.57 1.55
CA TYR A 38 14.40 -11.29 1.89
C TYR A 38 15.32 -12.38 1.34
N ILE A 39 16.52 -11.97 1.00
CA ILE A 39 17.56 -12.86 0.48
C ILE A 39 18.78 -12.83 1.39
N LYS A 40 19.36 -13.99 1.63
CA LYS A 40 20.67 -14.11 2.26
C LYS A 40 21.46 -15.25 1.65
N VAL A 41 22.78 -15.12 1.66
CA VAL A 41 23.69 -16.20 1.29
C VAL A 41 24.21 -16.83 2.57
N TYR A 42 24.01 -18.12 2.72
CA TYR A 42 24.46 -18.88 3.89
C TYR A 42 24.87 -20.29 3.49
N TYR A 43 26.06 -20.70 3.90
CA TYR A 43 26.59 -22.04 3.69
C TYR A 43 26.49 -22.57 2.27
N GLY A 44 26.92 -21.75 1.29
CA GLY A 44 26.88 -22.11 -0.13
C GLY A 44 25.49 -22.17 -0.75
N LYS A 45 24.50 -21.53 -0.11
CA LYS A 45 23.10 -21.46 -0.59
C LYS A 45 22.60 -20.03 -0.61
N ILE A 46 21.80 -19.73 -1.60
CA ILE A 46 20.93 -18.56 -1.62
C ILE A 46 19.65 -18.96 -0.90
N ILE A 47 19.30 -18.23 0.15
CA ILE A 47 18.07 -18.44 0.93
C ILE A 47 17.16 -17.26 0.68
N ILE A 48 15.97 -17.52 0.10
CA ILE A 48 14.92 -16.55 -0.09
C ILE A 48 13.77 -16.90 0.87
N TYR A 49 13.34 -15.94 1.66
CA TYR A 49 12.30 -16.16 2.67
C TYR A 49 11.35 -14.98 2.81
N ASP A 50 10.12 -15.27 3.21
CA ASP A 50 9.12 -14.27 3.56
C ASP A 50 9.45 -13.70 4.95
N ILE A 51 9.81 -12.42 4.99
CA ILE A 51 10.16 -11.76 6.25
C ILE A 51 8.99 -11.74 7.24
N ASP A 52 7.75 -11.60 6.75
CA ASP A 52 6.56 -11.58 7.60
C ASP A 52 6.38 -12.91 8.35
N THR A 53 6.66 -14.01 7.67
CA THR A 53 6.67 -15.35 8.28
C THR A 53 7.77 -15.47 9.34
N TYR A 54 8.96 -14.96 9.05
CA TYR A 54 10.09 -15.02 10.00
C TYR A 54 9.87 -14.13 11.21
N GLU A 55 9.36 -12.91 11.04
CA GLU A 55 8.99 -12.03 12.14
C GLU A 55 7.85 -12.60 13.02
N SER A 56 7.02 -13.49 12.48
CA SER A 56 5.96 -14.15 13.24
C SER A 56 6.47 -15.27 14.15
N LYS A 57 7.65 -15.83 13.86
CA LYS A 57 8.24 -16.93 14.64
C LYS A 57 8.44 -16.51 16.11
N LYS A 58 8.43 -17.48 17.02
CA LYS A 58 8.71 -17.22 18.44
C LYS A 58 10.14 -16.68 18.62
N ALA A 59 10.29 -15.80 19.61
CA ALA A 59 11.61 -15.34 20.00
C ALA A 59 12.46 -16.51 20.52
N VAL A 60 13.71 -16.59 20.05
CA VAL A 60 14.66 -17.66 20.43
C VAL A 60 15.31 -17.39 21.80
N ALA A 61 15.29 -16.12 22.25
CA ALA A 61 15.80 -15.69 23.54
C ALA A 61 15.02 -14.49 24.06
N THR A 62 15.08 -14.26 25.36
CA THR A 62 14.59 -13.04 26.02
C THR A 62 15.78 -12.36 26.70
N TYR A 63 15.95 -11.08 26.45
CA TYR A 63 16.94 -10.23 27.10
C TYR A 63 16.24 -9.13 27.89
N HIS A 64 16.71 -8.88 29.09
CA HIS A 64 16.42 -7.65 29.80
C HIS A 64 17.38 -6.57 29.28
N ILE A 65 16.96 -5.31 29.25
CA ILE A 65 17.82 -4.22 28.72
C ILE A 65 19.18 -4.13 29.42
N THR A 66 19.27 -4.58 30.68
CA THR A 66 20.50 -4.66 31.48
C THR A 66 21.39 -5.84 31.12
N ASP A 67 20.94 -6.77 30.29
CA ASP A 67 21.74 -7.91 29.83
C ASP A 67 22.61 -7.54 28.61
N PHE A 68 22.39 -6.35 28.04
CA PHE A 68 23.20 -5.81 26.97
C PHE A 68 24.45 -5.10 27.55
N ASP A 69 25.60 -5.36 26.98
CA ASP A 69 26.84 -4.67 27.33
C ASP A 69 26.77 -3.18 26.93
N SER A 70 26.15 -2.90 25.79
CA SER A 70 25.77 -1.57 25.31
C SER A 70 24.54 -1.66 24.41
N TRP A 71 23.80 -0.57 24.33
CA TRP A 71 22.67 -0.49 23.43
C TRP A 71 22.33 0.95 23.07
N SER A 72 21.76 1.10 21.90
CA SER A 72 21.18 2.35 21.40
C SER A 72 19.89 2.07 20.64
N TYR A 73 19.03 3.06 20.52
CA TYR A 73 17.80 2.92 19.74
C TYR A 73 17.51 4.19 18.96
N ASN A 74 16.78 4.02 17.87
CA ASN A 74 16.21 5.12 17.12
C ASN A 74 14.72 4.90 16.96
N THR A 75 13.93 5.96 17.18
CA THR A 75 12.49 5.98 16.90
C THR A 75 12.19 7.14 15.98
N THR A 76 11.46 6.89 14.89
CA THR A 76 11.08 7.92 13.94
C THR A 76 9.63 7.77 13.53
N LEU A 77 8.98 8.90 13.30
CA LEU A 77 7.68 8.97 12.64
C LEU A 77 7.82 9.31 11.15
N THR A 78 8.95 9.91 10.78
CA THR A 78 9.30 10.20 9.39
C THR A 78 9.55 8.89 8.64
N GLY A 79 8.96 8.76 7.47
CA GLY A 79 9.06 7.53 6.67
C GLY A 79 8.18 6.37 7.19
N THR A 80 7.24 6.64 8.12
CA THR A 80 6.26 5.65 8.55
C THR A 80 4.87 5.97 8.02
N TYR A 81 4.13 4.93 7.65
CA TYR A 81 2.86 5.09 6.94
C TYR A 81 1.77 4.21 7.54
N THR A 82 0.53 4.67 7.43
CA THR A 82 -0.67 3.92 7.82
C THR A 82 -1.30 3.16 6.66
N GLY A 83 -0.81 3.39 5.44
CA GLY A 83 -1.26 2.73 4.22
C GLY A 83 -0.38 3.09 3.04
N ALA A 84 -0.68 2.49 1.89
CA ALA A 84 -0.02 2.82 0.62
C ALA A 84 -1.02 2.84 -0.52
N THR A 85 -0.71 3.63 -1.57
CA THR A 85 -1.42 3.64 -2.84
C THR A 85 -0.48 3.24 -3.97
N ILE A 86 -0.97 2.42 -4.89
CA ILE A 86 -0.26 1.98 -6.08
C ILE A 86 -1.21 1.94 -7.28
N LYS A 87 -0.69 2.17 -8.47
CA LYS A 87 -1.43 2.06 -9.72
C LYS A 87 -1.30 0.68 -10.33
N TYR A 88 -2.38 0.17 -10.91
CA TYR A 88 -2.35 -1.11 -11.64
C TYR A 88 -3.29 -1.09 -12.84
N THR A 89 -3.03 -1.94 -13.83
CA THR A 89 -3.90 -2.17 -14.99
C THR A 89 -4.87 -3.33 -14.72
N LYS A 90 -6.11 -3.17 -15.17
CA LYS A 90 -7.14 -4.21 -15.06
C LYS A 90 -7.36 -4.89 -16.39
N GLY A 91 -6.82 -6.12 -16.54
CA GLY A 91 -7.04 -6.97 -17.69
C GLY A 91 -6.60 -6.35 -19.02
N ASP A 92 -7.18 -6.84 -20.13
CA ASP A 92 -6.80 -6.48 -21.49
C ASP A 92 -7.26 -5.08 -21.95
N ASN A 93 -8.00 -4.35 -21.13
CA ASN A 93 -8.61 -3.07 -21.50
C ASN A 93 -7.78 -1.83 -21.12
N ASP A 94 -6.54 -1.98 -20.67
CA ASP A 94 -5.65 -0.89 -20.25
C ASP A 94 -6.28 0.10 -19.24
N GLU A 95 -7.36 -0.30 -18.56
CA GLU A 95 -7.97 0.53 -17.52
C GLU A 95 -7.01 0.68 -16.34
N GLU A 96 -6.54 1.90 -16.10
CA GLU A 96 -5.65 2.21 -14.98
C GLU A 96 -6.48 2.48 -13.72
N LEU A 97 -6.27 1.68 -12.69
CA LEU A 97 -6.91 1.78 -11.38
C LEU A 97 -5.86 2.11 -10.30
N THR A 98 -6.32 2.73 -9.23
CA THR A 98 -5.50 2.97 -8.03
C THR A 98 -6.01 2.10 -6.90
N LEU A 99 -5.11 1.29 -6.35
CA LEU A 99 -5.35 0.50 -5.15
C LEU A 99 -4.81 1.22 -3.93
N THR A 100 -5.59 1.24 -2.85
CA THR A 100 -5.14 1.70 -1.52
C THR A 100 -5.17 0.53 -0.54
N VAL A 101 -4.06 0.25 0.12
CA VAL A 101 -3.96 -0.69 1.24
C VAL A 101 -3.78 0.06 2.55
N GLY A 102 -4.30 -0.48 3.66
CA GLY A 102 -4.31 0.22 4.94
C GLY A 102 -5.33 1.36 5.00
N SER A 103 -5.15 2.29 5.92
CA SER A 103 -6.08 3.41 6.17
C SER A 103 -5.38 4.55 6.91
N GLY A 104 -6.06 5.71 7.04
CA GLY A 104 -5.54 6.87 7.76
C GLY A 104 -4.95 7.93 6.86
N SER A 105 -4.20 8.88 7.44
CA SER A 105 -3.74 10.09 6.75
C SER A 105 -2.33 9.99 6.17
N ARG A 106 -1.50 9.08 6.68
CA ARG A 106 -0.12 8.92 6.22
C ARG A 106 -0.05 7.79 5.19
N ILE A 107 -0.27 8.13 3.93
CA ILE A 107 -0.32 7.18 2.83
C ILE A 107 0.96 7.30 1.98
N LEU A 108 1.66 6.19 1.81
CA LEU A 108 2.80 6.07 0.90
C LEU A 108 2.29 6.02 -0.54
N ASN A 109 2.71 6.98 -1.36
CA ASN A 109 2.41 6.95 -2.80
C ASN A 109 3.52 6.21 -3.54
N ILE A 110 3.17 5.08 -4.13
CA ILE A 110 4.09 4.25 -4.92
C ILE A 110 3.90 4.62 -6.38
N ASN A 111 4.93 5.24 -6.97
CA ASN A 111 4.94 5.71 -8.36
C ASN A 111 5.37 4.61 -9.35
N GLU A 112 5.00 3.39 -9.09
CA GLU A 112 5.24 2.23 -9.92
C GLU A 112 3.90 1.76 -10.48
N LYS A 113 3.88 1.41 -11.77
CA LYS A 113 2.72 0.79 -12.42
C LYS A 113 2.94 -0.72 -12.46
N VAL A 114 1.93 -1.47 -12.06
CA VAL A 114 1.96 -2.93 -12.04
C VAL A 114 0.79 -3.53 -12.80
N ASP A 115 0.96 -4.76 -13.23
CA ASP A 115 -0.06 -5.50 -13.96
C ASP A 115 -0.93 -6.30 -12.98
N GLY A 116 -2.20 -5.91 -12.91
CA GLY A 116 -3.19 -6.64 -12.15
C GLY A 116 -3.26 -6.33 -10.66
N LEU A 117 -4.44 -6.64 -10.10
CA LEU A 117 -4.78 -6.35 -8.71
C LEU A 117 -3.94 -7.16 -7.71
N ALA A 118 -3.65 -8.43 -8.02
CA ALA A 118 -2.92 -9.31 -7.11
C ALA A 118 -1.49 -8.82 -6.88
N ASP A 119 -0.80 -8.41 -7.95
CA ASP A 119 0.54 -7.86 -7.89
C ASP A 119 0.55 -6.52 -7.16
N ALA A 120 -0.40 -5.64 -7.47
CA ALA A 120 -0.58 -4.36 -6.78
C ALA A 120 -0.75 -4.52 -5.26
N GLN A 121 -1.54 -5.50 -4.82
CA GLN A 121 -1.75 -5.77 -3.40
C GLN A 121 -0.48 -6.23 -2.69
N VAL A 122 0.25 -7.16 -3.30
CA VAL A 122 1.49 -7.69 -2.72
C VAL A 122 2.54 -6.58 -2.62
N LYS A 123 2.82 -5.88 -3.71
CA LYS A 123 3.83 -4.82 -3.75
C LYS A 123 3.50 -3.65 -2.83
N ALA A 124 2.25 -3.20 -2.79
CA ALA A 124 1.84 -2.12 -1.91
C ALA A 124 2.04 -2.48 -0.42
N CYS A 125 1.65 -3.69 -0.02
CA CYS A 125 1.86 -4.17 1.35
C CYS A 125 3.34 -4.37 1.67
N ALA A 126 4.11 -4.97 0.77
CA ALA A 126 5.54 -5.19 0.94
C ALA A 126 6.28 -3.87 1.16
N ARG A 127 6.02 -2.88 0.29
CA ARG A 127 6.68 -1.57 0.33
C ARG A 127 6.37 -0.79 1.60
N VAL A 128 5.09 -0.66 1.97
CA VAL A 128 4.71 0.09 3.17
C VAL A 128 5.20 -0.60 4.45
N ASN A 129 5.18 -1.92 4.51
CA ASN A 129 5.70 -2.65 5.67
C ASN A 129 7.23 -2.55 5.76
N LYS A 130 7.95 -2.52 4.62
CA LYS A 130 9.39 -2.28 4.58
C LYS A 130 9.75 -0.92 5.17
N GLU A 131 9.08 0.16 4.74
CA GLU A 131 9.28 1.49 5.29
C GLU A 131 9.01 1.53 6.81
N ASN A 132 7.92 0.91 7.25
CA ASN A 132 7.53 0.92 8.66
C ASN A 132 8.49 0.14 9.58
N ARG A 133 9.32 -0.78 9.08
CA ARG A 133 10.34 -1.46 9.89
C ARG A 133 11.39 -0.50 10.44
N SER A 134 11.65 0.59 9.75
CA SER A 134 12.58 1.62 10.21
C SER A 134 12.06 2.48 11.37
N ALA A 135 10.75 2.38 11.71
CA ALA A 135 10.13 3.20 12.74
C ALA A 135 10.75 3.05 14.13
N VAL A 136 11.17 1.84 14.48
CA VAL A 136 11.85 1.56 15.74
C VAL A 136 12.98 0.56 15.48
N THR A 137 14.20 1.03 15.53
CA THR A 137 15.40 0.20 15.41
C THR A 137 16.22 0.22 16.70
N MET A 138 16.94 -0.82 16.95
CA MET A 138 17.82 -0.96 18.11
C MET A 138 19.13 -1.63 17.69
N SER A 139 20.23 -1.12 18.21
CA SER A 139 21.54 -1.76 18.15
C SER A 139 21.94 -2.15 19.56
N ALA A 140 22.47 -3.34 19.76
CA ALA A 140 22.90 -3.82 21.06
C ALA A 140 24.12 -4.73 20.95
N SER A 141 25.02 -4.65 21.93
CA SER A 141 26.14 -5.57 22.05
C SER A 141 25.85 -6.60 23.14
N ILE A 142 26.13 -7.85 22.86
CA ILE A 142 25.94 -8.99 23.77
C ILE A 142 27.18 -9.88 23.79
N LYS A 143 27.34 -10.62 24.88
CA LYS A 143 28.27 -11.75 24.90
C LYS A 143 27.85 -12.80 23.87
N ALA A 144 28.82 -13.46 23.26
CA ALA A 144 28.56 -14.43 22.19
C ALA A 144 27.49 -15.47 22.56
N ASN A 145 26.50 -15.63 21.71
CA ASN A 145 25.44 -16.62 21.85
C ASN A 145 25.09 -17.19 20.45
N PHE A 146 25.54 -18.41 20.20
CA PHE A 146 25.39 -19.06 18.90
C PHE A 146 23.93 -19.35 18.45
N LYS A 147 22.95 -19.17 19.36
CA LYS A 147 21.53 -19.23 18.96
C LYS A 147 21.05 -17.95 18.29
N ILE A 148 21.82 -16.87 18.40
CA ILE A 148 21.51 -15.57 17.84
C ILE A 148 22.20 -15.43 16.50
N VAL A 149 21.36 -15.38 15.46
CA VAL A 149 21.80 -15.19 14.06
C VAL A 149 20.86 -14.21 13.36
N ALA A 150 21.30 -13.62 12.25
CA ALA A 150 20.40 -12.80 11.44
C ALA A 150 19.19 -13.62 10.96
N GLY A 151 17.99 -13.05 11.05
CA GLY A 151 16.74 -13.70 10.67
C GLY A 151 16.01 -14.41 11.81
N VAL A 152 16.44 -14.27 13.06
CA VAL A 152 15.67 -14.74 14.23
C VAL A 152 15.10 -13.57 15.03
N CYS A 153 14.10 -13.85 15.86
CA CYS A 153 13.52 -12.86 16.76
C CYS A 153 14.05 -13.05 18.19
N ILE A 154 14.21 -11.94 18.91
CA ILE A 154 14.41 -11.92 20.37
C ILE A 154 13.31 -11.10 21.03
N GLN A 155 13.08 -11.33 22.32
CA GLN A 155 12.20 -10.53 23.16
C GLN A 155 13.03 -9.61 24.03
N VAL A 156 12.80 -8.30 23.96
CA VAL A 156 13.43 -7.29 24.82
C VAL A 156 12.46 -6.87 25.92
N LYS A 157 12.92 -6.80 27.16
CA LYS A 157 12.20 -6.39 28.36
C LYS A 157 12.96 -5.33 29.15
N GLY A 158 12.26 -4.62 30.06
CA GLY A 158 12.86 -3.61 30.92
C GLY A 158 13.13 -2.25 30.28
N ALA A 159 12.67 -2.05 29.02
CA ALA A 159 12.90 -0.84 28.25
C ALA A 159 11.59 -0.03 28.01
N TYR A 160 10.60 -0.13 28.88
CA TYR A 160 9.30 0.57 28.80
C TYR A 160 8.65 0.44 27.40
N ASN A 161 8.46 1.54 26.69
CA ASN A 161 7.82 1.57 25.36
C ASN A 161 8.63 0.85 24.28
N LEU A 162 9.89 0.57 24.53
CA LEU A 162 10.74 -0.22 23.64
C LEU A 162 10.62 -1.72 23.90
N ASN A 163 9.92 -2.13 24.96
CA ASN A 163 9.65 -3.56 25.20
C ASN A 163 8.95 -4.17 23.99
N GLY A 164 9.32 -5.37 23.64
CA GLY A 164 8.67 -6.07 22.53
C GLY A 164 9.57 -7.09 21.84
N LYS A 165 9.05 -7.65 20.79
CA LYS A 165 9.77 -8.58 19.93
C LYS A 165 10.56 -7.78 18.88
N TYR A 166 11.82 -8.13 18.73
CA TYR A 166 12.73 -7.57 17.74
C TYR A 166 13.20 -8.66 16.80
N PHE A 167 13.24 -8.33 15.52
CA PHE A 167 13.84 -9.15 14.48
C PHE A 167 15.27 -8.71 14.25
N ILE A 168 16.19 -9.66 14.19
CA ILE A 168 17.61 -9.37 14.02
C ILE A 168 17.93 -9.31 12.53
N ASP A 169 18.27 -8.11 12.06
CA ASP A 169 18.59 -7.84 10.66
C ASP A 169 20.04 -8.23 10.36
N LYS A 170 20.95 -7.90 11.28
CA LYS A 170 22.40 -8.14 11.11
C LYS A 170 23.05 -8.51 12.43
N VAL A 171 24.01 -9.40 12.35
CA VAL A 171 24.90 -9.77 13.46
C VAL A 171 26.32 -9.58 13.01
N THR A 172 27.10 -8.80 13.80
CA THR A 172 28.54 -8.66 13.62
C THR A 172 29.25 -9.38 14.77
N HIS A 173 30.17 -10.23 14.45
CA HIS A 173 30.94 -11.01 15.42
C HIS A 173 32.28 -10.33 15.65
N ASN A 174 32.58 -9.96 16.90
CA ASN A 174 33.82 -9.34 17.31
C ASN A 174 34.61 -10.33 18.18
N ILE A 175 35.76 -10.78 17.68
CA ILE A 175 36.63 -11.72 18.35
C ILE A 175 37.95 -11.01 18.60
N GLU A 176 38.30 -10.82 19.88
CA GLU A 176 39.53 -10.17 20.25
C GLU A 176 40.65 -11.17 20.56
N ALA A 177 41.91 -10.76 20.38
CA ALA A 177 43.03 -11.63 20.54
C ALA A 177 43.21 -12.19 21.99
N GLU A 178 42.69 -11.49 22.99
CA GLU A 178 42.72 -11.89 24.41
C GLU A 178 41.49 -12.73 24.83
N GLY A 179 40.69 -13.17 23.86
CA GLY A 179 39.61 -14.14 24.09
C GLY A 179 38.23 -13.56 24.37
N ALA A 180 38.03 -12.25 24.33
CA ALA A 180 36.72 -11.66 24.39
C ALA A 180 35.96 -11.93 23.06
N TYR A 181 34.76 -12.51 23.17
CA TYR A 181 33.89 -12.72 22.04
C TYR A 181 32.53 -12.07 22.28
N THR A 182 32.25 -11.01 21.53
CA THR A 182 31.02 -10.25 21.59
C THR A 182 30.32 -10.27 20.24
N MET A 183 29.04 -9.95 20.25
CA MET A 183 28.21 -9.84 19.06
C MET A 183 27.44 -8.53 19.07
N ASP A 184 27.55 -7.77 17.98
CA ASP A 184 26.75 -6.58 17.78
C ASP A 184 25.52 -6.93 16.93
N LEU A 185 24.36 -6.59 17.43
CA LEU A 185 23.06 -6.86 16.84
C LEU A 185 22.49 -5.56 16.29
N GLU A 186 22.10 -5.57 15.02
CA GLU A 186 21.24 -4.55 14.45
C GLU A 186 19.86 -5.18 14.25
N MET A 187 18.80 -4.55 14.77
CA MET A 187 17.46 -5.12 14.80
C MET A 187 16.36 -4.08 14.73
N HIS A 188 15.22 -4.47 14.19
CA HIS A 188 14.01 -3.64 14.20
C HIS A 188 12.91 -4.26 15.07
N LYS A 189 12.07 -3.40 15.65
CA LYS A 189 10.92 -3.84 16.43
C LYS A 189 9.84 -4.39 15.51
N VAL A 190 9.39 -5.62 15.77
CA VAL A 190 8.27 -6.23 15.03
C VAL A 190 6.99 -5.48 15.35
N GLN A 191 6.39 -4.88 14.33
CA GLN A 191 5.17 -4.08 14.43
C GLN A 191 3.97 -4.76 13.77
N THR A 192 2.79 -4.20 14.02
CA THR A 192 1.57 -4.61 13.31
C THR A 192 1.68 -4.26 11.83
N LYS A 193 1.46 -5.25 10.98
CA LYS A 193 1.62 -5.14 9.54
C LYS A 193 0.35 -4.69 8.85
N ILE A 194 0.51 -3.91 7.80
CA ILE A 194 -0.56 -3.60 6.86
C ILE A 194 -0.75 -4.82 5.97
N LYS A 195 -1.97 -5.35 5.97
CA LYS A 195 -2.35 -6.55 5.22
C LYS A 195 -3.05 -6.16 3.93
N GLN A 196 -3.08 -7.10 2.98
CA GLN A 196 -3.86 -6.97 1.76
C GLN A 196 -5.34 -6.74 2.09
N VAL A 197 -5.97 -5.80 1.36
CA VAL A 197 -7.39 -5.46 1.55
C VAL A 197 -8.16 -5.91 0.33
N THR A 198 -9.21 -6.68 0.54
CA THR A 198 -10.09 -7.21 -0.52
C THR A 198 -11.32 -6.34 -0.79
N ASN A 199 -11.43 -5.17 -0.17
CA ASN A 199 -12.62 -4.31 -0.28
C ASN A 199 -12.60 -3.49 -1.58
N SER A 200 -13.71 -3.48 -2.31
CA SER A 200 -13.89 -2.69 -3.54
C SER A 200 -13.73 -1.18 -3.34
N SER A 201 -13.94 -0.67 -2.12
CA SER A 201 -13.71 0.74 -1.78
C SER A 201 -12.24 1.16 -1.81
N SER A 202 -11.33 0.20 -1.74
CA SER A 202 -9.88 0.44 -1.82
C SER A 202 -9.38 0.60 -3.27
N ILE A 203 -10.24 0.29 -4.26
CA ILE A 203 -9.94 0.35 -5.69
C ILE A 203 -10.65 1.56 -6.28
N LYS A 204 -9.91 2.48 -6.86
CA LYS A 204 -10.45 3.69 -7.51
C LYS A 204 -9.90 3.82 -8.92
N PRO A 205 -10.71 4.28 -9.90
CA PRO A 205 -10.19 4.64 -11.21
C PRO A 205 -9.12 5.74 -11.07
N THR A 206 -8.03 5.61 -11.80
CA THR A 206 -7.00 6.64 -11.86
C THR A 206 -7.57 7.84 -12.59
N LYS A 207 -7.59 9.00 -11.95
CA LYS A 207 -7.94 10.24 -12.66
C LYS A 207 -6.83 10.52 -13.66
N THR A 208 -7.08 10.28 -14.93
CA THR A 208 -6.22 10.76 -15.99
C THR A 208 -6.19 12.29 -15.90
N ALA A 209 -5.02 12.86 -15.65
CA ALA A 209 -4.85 14.28 -15.71
C ALA A 209 -5.11 14.73 -17.16
N ALA A 210 -6.30 15.24 -17.44
CA ALA A 210 -6.58 15.92 -18.66
C ALA A 210 -5.57 17.08 -18.77
N LYS A 211 -4.78 17.12 -19.86
CA LYS A 211 -3.97 18.30 -20.21
C LYS A 211 -4.91 19.51 -20.24
N SER A 212 -4.88 20.31 -19.19
CA SER A 212 -5.58 21.60 -19.18
C SER A 212 -4.71 22.61 -19.89
N SER A 213 -5.11 23.00 -21.08
CA SER A 213 -4.79 24.32 -21.60
C SER A 213 -5.69 25.32 -20.88
N GLY A 214 -5.07 26.15 -20.09
CA GLY A 214 -5.39 27.52 -19.69
C GLY A 214 -6.76 27.90 -19.12
N SER A 215 -6.66 28.44 -17.95
CA SER A 215 -7.36 29.59 -17.35
C SER A 215 -8.55 29.33 -16.42
N GLY A 216 -8.43 29.88 -15.20
CA GLY A 216 -9.53 30.35 -14.36
C GLY A 216 -9.94 29.45 -13.23
N ALA A 217 -9.38 29.71 -12.05
CA ALA A 217 -9.85 29.14 -10.78
C ALA A 217 -11.26 29.63 -10.45
N ALA A 218 -12.16 28.67 -10.11
CA ALA A 218 -13.35 28.95 -9.31
C ALA A 218 -13.62 27.77 -8.36
N PRO A 219 -14.20 27.97 -7.18
CA PRO A 219 -14.09 27.07 -6.02
C PRO A 219 -14.89 25.78 -6.20
N ALA A 220 -14.41 24.72 -5.55
CA ALA A 220 -14.98 23.39 -5.50
C ALA A 220 -16.37 23.40 -4.85
N GLY A 221 -17.42 23.35 -5.70
CA GLY A 221 -18.79 23.08 -5.28
C GLY A 221 -19.28 21.80 -5.94
N ASP A 222 -19.82 20.91 -5.14
CA ASP A 222 -20.58 19.69 -5.43
C ASP A 222 -20.64 19.21 -6.90
N ALA A 223 -19.62 18.48 -7.32
CA ALA A 223 -19.65 17.82 -8.63
C ALA A 223 -20.62 16.63 -8.56
N LEU A 224 -21.69 16.72 -9.31
CA LEU A 224 -22.68 15.64 -9.49
C LEU A 224 -22.12 14.58 -10.42
N ALA A 225 -22.22 13.30 -10.04
CA ALA A 225 -21.73 12.14 -10.79
C ALA A 225 -22.87 11.15 -11.10
N VAL A 226 -22.65 10.31 -12.13
CA VAL A 226 -23.58 9.21 -12.44
C VAL A 226 -23.64 8.27 -11.23
N GLY A 227 -24.87 7.92 -10.84
CA GLY A 227 -25.15 7.12 -9.64
C GLY A 227 -25.43 7.93 -8.38
N ASP A 228 -25.20 9.24 -8.39
CA ASP A 228 -25.52 10.10 -7.26
C ASP A 228 -27.02 10.17 -7.01
N LYS A 229 -27.39 10.15 -5.73
CA LYS A 229 -28.74 10.42 -5.26
C LYS A 229 -28.95 11.93 -5.18
N VAL A 230 -30.00 12.42 -5.84
CA VAL A 230 -30.27 13.85 -5.96
C VAL A 230 -31.74 14.16 -5.67
N ILE A 231 -32.00 15.35 -5.16
CA ILE A 231 -33.33 15.94 -5.06
C ILE A 231 -33.52 16.82 -6.29
N VAL A 232 -34.57 16.56 -7.08
CA VAL A 232 -34.89 17.30 -8.30
C VAL A 232 -35.99 18.30 -8.00
N ASN A 233 -35.70 19.57 -8.26
CA ASN A 233 -36.67 20.68 -8.20
C ASN A 233 -36.64 21.42 -9.52
N GLY A 234 -37.69 21.26 -10.33
CA GLY A 234 -37.84 21.89 -11.63
C GLY A 234 -38.22 20.90 -12.74
N PRO A 235 -38.19 21.34 -14.00
CA PRO A 235 -38.60 20.52 -15.12
C PRO A 235 -37.55 19.44 -15.43
N ALA A 236 -38.04 18.22 -15.64
CA ALA A 236 -37.29 17.11 -16.25
C ALA A 236 -37.76 16.91 -17.69
N TYR A 237 -36.92 17.22 -18.66
CA TYR A 237 -37.22 17.21 -20.08
C TYR A 237 -37.02 15.84 -20.73
N TYR A 238 -37.82 15.51 -21.75
CA TYR A 238 -37.65 14.25 -22.47
C TYR A 238 -36.41 14.22 -23.37
N ALA A 239 -35.89 15.40 -23.76
CA ALA A 239 -34.67 15.53 -24.57
C ALA A 239 -33.67 16.52 -23.90
N GLY A 240 -32.37 16.31 -24.12
CA GLY A 240 -31.29 17.14 -23.53
C GLY A 240 -31.28 18.59 -23.97
N ASN A 241 -31.97 18.94 -25.09
CA ASN A 241 -32.10 20.31 -25.58
C ASN A 241 -33.46 20.96 -25.25
N GLY A 242 -34.34 20.29 -24.49
CA GLY A 242 -35.66 20.78 -24.11
C GLY A 242 -36.80 20.02 -24.74
N GLY A 243 -37.96 20.65 -24.89
CA GLY A 243 -39.18 20.05 -25.38
C GLY A 243 -40.19 19.79 -24.26
N ARG A 244 -40.99 18.71 -24.36
CA ARG A 244 -41.90 18.31 -23.27
C ARG A 244 -41.16 18.00 -21.98
N SER A 245 -41.71 18.42 -20.84
CA SER A 245 -41.12 18.17 -19.53
C SER A 245 -42.18 17.73 -18.51
N ASN A 246 -41.74 16.99 -17.51
CA ASN A 246 -42.49 16.75 -16.27
C ASN A 246 -41.95 17.67 -15.20
N ASN A 247 -42.83 18.33 -14.48
CA ASN A 247 -42.40 19.18 -13.37
C ASN A 247 -42.13 18.32 -12.12
N CYS A 248 -40.95 18.41 -11.56
CA CYS A 248 -40.52 17.68 -10.37
C CYS A 248 -40.47 18.68 -9.19
N SER A 249 -41.08 18.32 -8.07
CA SER A 249 -41.03 19.08 -6.86
C SER A 249 -40.51 18.19 -5.73
N ASN A 250 -39.27 18.47 -5.26
CA ASN A 250 -38.60 17.71 -4.22
C ASN A 250 -38.54 16.18 -4.46
N MET A 251 -38.42 15.77 -5.72
CA MET A 251 -38.37 14.35 -6.06
C MET A 251 -36.97 13.78 -5.88
N THR A 252 -36.85 12.74 -5.07
CA THR A 252 -35.62 11.99 -4.96
C THR A 252 -35.41 11.10 -6.19
N MET A 253 -34.31 11.31 -6.89
CA MET A 253 -33.92 10.58 -8.09
C MET A 253 -32.42 10.22 -8.08
N TYR A 254 -31.98 9.49 -9.08
CA TYR A 254 -30.58 9.08 -9.27
C TYR A 254 -30.10 9.53 -10.64
N ILE A 255 -28.88 10.07 -10.71
CA ILE A 255 -28.27 10.45 -11.98
C ILE A 255 -27.89 9.17 -12.73
N THR A 256 -28.42 9.01 -13.95
CA THR A 256 -28.16 7.85 -14.79
C THR A 256 -27.15 8.11 -15.89
N GLU A 257 -27.06 9.38 -16.32
CA GLU A 257 -26.22 9.78 -17.44
C GLU A 257 -25.91 11.27 -17.35
N ILE A 258 -24.72 11.68 -17.80
CA ILE A 258 -24.32 13.08 -17.89
C ILE A 258 -23.85 13.32 -19.32
N LEU A 259 -24.54 14.19 -20.05
CA LEU A 259 -24.16 14.60 -21.40
C LEU A 259 -23.06 15.66 -21.34
N GLY A 260 -22.03 15.49 -22.18
CA GLY A 260 -21.00 16.50 -22.40
C GLY A 260 -21.39 17.49 -23.49
N GLY A 261 -20.72 18.65 -23.52
CA GLY A 261 -20.87 19.62 -24.60
C GLY A 261 -22.04 20.59 -24.45
N SER A 262 -22.69 20.98 -25.55
CA SER A 262 -23.62 22.11 -25.64
C SER A 262 -25.06 21.81 -25.21
N TYR A 263 -25.33 20.71 -24.53
CA TYR A 263 -26.70 20.39 -24.09
C TYR A 263 -27.15 21.32 -22.94
N LYS A 264 -28.37 21.87 -23.08
CA LYS A 264 -28.96 22.75 -22.05
C LYS A 264 -29.32 22.00 -20.78
N TYR A 265 -29.76 20.74 -20.89
CA TYR A 265 -30.14 19.87 -19.80
C TYR A 265 -29.26 18.63 -19.84
N GLN A 266 -28.20 18.63 -19.04
CA GLN A 266 -27.11 17.66 -19.16
C GLN A 266 -27.29 16.40 -18.30
N TYR A 267 -28.13 16.44 -17.26
CA TYR A 267 -28.23 15.38 -16.28
C TYR A 267 -29.47 14.52 -16.51
N GLY A 268 -29.27 13.28 -16.97
CA GLY A 268 -30.32 12.28 -17.04
C GLY A 268 -30.61 11.73 -15.64
N VAL A 269 -31.88 11.72 -15.25
CA VAL A 269 -32.31 11.25 -13.92
C VAL A 269 -33.33 10.14 -14.01
N ALA A 270 -33.31 9.20 -13.04
CA ALA A 270 -34.29 8.11 -12.93
C ALA A 270 -34.82 7.98 -11.50
N LYS A 271 -36.02 7.43 -11.34
CA LYS A 271 -36.65 7.22 -10.01
C LYS A 271 -35.97 6.13 -9.18
N ARG A 272 -35.18 5.23 -9.81
CA ARG A 272 -34.45 4.16 -9.17
C ARG A 272 -33.00 4.13 -9.71
N LYS A 273 -32.05 3.75 -8.85
CA LYS A 273 -30.65 3.59 -9.26
C LYS A 273 -30.54 2.53 -10.37
N GLY A 274 -29.93 2.92 -11.52
CA GLY A 274 -29.86 2.06 -12.71
C GLY A 274 -31.19 1.87 -13.46
N GLY A 275 -32.24 2.59 -13.11
CA GLY A 275 -33.54 2.51 -13.77
C GLY A 275 -33.63 3.29 -15.09
N THR A 276 -34.74 3.12 -15.81
CA THR A 276 -35.02 3.86 -17.05
C THR A 276 -35.04 5.36 -16.78
N ARG A 277 -34.40 6.15 -17.64
CA ARG A 277 -34.34 7.60 -17.53
C ARG A 277 -35.73 8.22 -17.51
N TYR A 278 -36.01 9.01 -16.50
CA TYR A 278 -37.26 9.75 -16.33
C TYR A 278 -37.25 11.06 -17.12
N GLY A 279 -36.10 11.73 -17.20
CA GLY A 279 -35.92 12.97 -17.95
C GLY A 279 -34.54 13.58 -17.79
N TRP A 280 -34.32 14.71 -18.45
CA TRP A 280 -33.12 15.51 -18.45
C TRP A 280 -33.31 16.78 -17.62
N CYS A 281 -32.36 17.08 -16.70
CA CYS A 281 -32.43 18.24 -15.82
C CYS A 281 -31.20 19.14 -16.03
N ALA A 282 -31.39 20.44 -15.75
CA ALA A 282 -30.28 21.37 -15.61
C ALA A 282 -29.56 21.15 -14.27
N LYS A 283 -28.28 21.48 -14.18
CA LYS A 283 -27.50 21.39 -12.92
C LYS A 283 -28.17 22.14 -11.77
N GLY A 284 -28.70 23.34 -12.04
CA GLY A 284 -29.36 24.17 -11.03
C GLY A 284 -30.67 23.62 -10.46
N SER A 285 -31.25 22.59 -11.11
CA SER A 285 -32.45 21.90 -10.62
C SER A 285 -32.12 20.69 -9.74
N LEU A 286 -30.85 20.39 -9.50
CA LEU A 286 -30.38 19.22 -8.79
C LEU A 286 -29.62 19.63 -7.52
N LYS A 287 -29.99 19.02 -6.40
CA LYS A 287 -29.28 19.12 -5.14
C LYS A 287 -28.89 17.71 -4.69
N LYS A 288 -27.63 17.51 -4.30
CA LYS A 288 -27.18 16.22 -3.76
C LYS A 288 -27.98 15.89 -2.50
N ALA A 289 -28.53 14.67 -2.41
CA ALA A 289 -29.41 14.23 -1.32
C ALA A 289 -28.61 13.58 -0.18
#